data_ce7a596f33e941eeb172c162fdf5af8e
#
_entry.id   ce7a596f33e941eeb172c162fdf5af8e
#
_cell.length_a   1.000
_cell.length_b   1.000
_cell.length_c   1.000
_cell.angle_alpha   90.00
_cell.angle_beta   90.00
_cell.angle_gamma   90.00
#
_symmetry.space_group_name_H-M   'P 1'
#
loop_
_entity.id
_entity.type
_entity.pdbx_description
1 polymer ?
#
loop_
_entity_poly.entity_id
_entity_poly.type
_entity_poly.pdbx_seq_one_letter_code
_entity_poly.pdbx_strand_id
1 'polypeptide(L)'
;MPKLTIKPTLQEVQELSQRGNLIPIYAELPMDLDTPVSLFMKLSGGDPAFLLESVEGGEHIARYSFLGVRMREAFVLRGDELFRHTLTDDGLQVTSVAIPTPTLSPIDPPRKGDLLDALRAEMAKYKFVPLPGLPRFCGGLVGYTGYDVVRQFENLPSTAKDVLGVPEAVYMLTDTLAVFDHAKHRLLVIANAFIDDRPLTADDHSSVVVDSRVSVVAAAYDDAIARIKTIAARLDAPLMSLASDPTAECTPAKSNKTQAEYEAAVIKTKEFIVAGDTFQAQISRRLKRRTTAHPFAIYRALRRINPSPWMYYFSFDGLLGGDGRQETKDGIRPPSPTSRPLRIIGASPELHARYENNIATVRPIAGTRRRGLTEAEDAALREELLSDPKERAEHVMLIDLGRNDVGRIAKFGTVQVPELMVIENYSHVMHIVSEVQGEVRDGLDMFDVLRATFPAGTLTGAPKVRTMEIIEELEGERRGIYGGAVGYFSFNGQMDTCIVIRTIVMLGDTCYVQAAGGVVADSTPTGEFEETANKMRATIVAIDEAENG
;
A
#
# COMPACT_ATOMS: atom_id res chain seq x y z
N MET A 1 -22.05 26.16 -8.85
CA MET A 1 -21.43 25.38 -7.79
C MET A 1 -22.40 25.27 -6.61
N PRO A 2 -22.63 24.10 -6.02
CA PRO A 2 -23.42 23.98 -4.80
C PRO A 2 -22.76 24.81 -3.68
N LYS A 3 -23.57 25.36 -2.77
CA LYS A 3 -23.08 26.12 -1.62
C LYS A 3 -22.32 25.16 -0.69
N LEU A 4 -20.99 25.26 -0.67
CA LEU A 4 -20.15 24.44 0.22
C LEU A 4 -20.38 24.84 1.69
N THR A 5 -20.78 23.86 2.49
CA THR A 5 -20.82 24.02 3.94
C THR A 5 -19.52 23.49 4.52
N ILE A 6 -18.66 24.40 4.96
CA ILE A 6 -17.35 24.08 5.54
C ILE A 6 -17.52 23.80 7.04
N LYS A 7 -16.89 22.72 7.50
CA LYS A 7 -16.85 22.31 8.91
C LYS A 7 -15.42 21.90 9.29
N PRO A 8 -15.01 22.18 10.54
CA PRO A 8 -15.59 23.07 11.51
C PRO A 8 -15.51 24.56 11.06
N THR A 9 -16.19 25.46 11.77
CA THR A 9 -16.07 26.92 11.58
C THR A 9 -14.73 27.44 12.09
N LEU A 10 -14.30 28.66 11.68
CA LEU A 10 -13.05 29.24 12.15
C LEU A 10 -13.00 29.34 13.69
N GLN A 11 -14.11 29.71 14.33
CA GLN A 11 -14.18 29.80 15.80
C GLN A 11 -13.93 28.43 16.45
N GLU A 12 -14.56 27.37 15.95
CA GLU A 12 -14.32 25.99 16.44
C GLU A 12 -12.88 25.55 16.20
N VAL A 13 -12.26 25.94 15.06
CA VAL A 13 -10.86 25.62 14.77
C VAL A 13 -9.92 26.32 15.74
N GLN A 14 -10.21 27.56 16.13
CA GLN A 14 -9.44 28.27 17.16
C GLN A 14 -9.48 27.54 18.51
N GLU A 15 -10.64 27.02 18.90
CA GLU A 15 -10.76 26.21 20.13
C GLU A 15 -10.03 24.85 19.99
N LEU A 16 -10.20 24.17 18.87
CA LEU A 16 -9.56 22.87 18.58
C LEU A 16 -8.02 22.99 18.52
N SER A 17 -7.49 24.13 18.09
CA SER A 17 -6.04 24.39 18.01
C SER A 17 -5.32 24.32 19.35
N GLN A 18 -6.04 24.40 20.48
CA GLN A 18 -5.49 24.18 21.81
C GLN A 18 -5.17 22.70 22.10
N ARG A 19 -5.75 21.77 21.32
CA ARG A 19 -5.64 20.31 21.52
C ARG A 19 -4.59 19.67 20.60
N GLY A 20 -4.25 20.34 19.49
CA GLY A 20 -3.28 19.85 18.52
C GLY A 20 -3.01 20.87 17.44
N ASN A 21 -2.09 20.54 16.53
CA ASN A 21 -1.64 21.43 15.47
C ASN A 21 -2.10 21.00 14.06
N LEU A 22 -2.85 19.90 13.95
CA LEU A 22 -3.41 19.42 12.68
C LEU A 22 -4.92 19.19 12.83
N ILE A 23 -5.71 20.04 12.18
CA ILE A 23 -7.16 20.06 12.32
C ILE A 23 -7.80 19.76 10.96
N PRO A 24 -8.61 18.69 10.82
CA PRO A 24 -9.30 18.41 9.56
C PRO A 24 -10.42 19.42 9.32
N ILE A 25 -10.36 20.09 8.18
CA ILE A 25 -11.43 20.93 7.64
C ILE A 25 -12.07 20.16 6.50
N TYR A 26 -13.40 20.12 6.43
CA TYR A 26 -14.07 19.33 5.40
C TYR A 26 -15.35 19.97 4.88
N ALA A 27 -15.74 19.54 3.69
CA ALA A 27 -17.03 19.79 3.10
C ALA A 27 -17.68 18.48 2.65
N GLU A 28 -19.02 18.43 2.76
CA GLU A 28 -19.81 17.30 2.26
C GLU A 28 -20.55 17.74 1.00
N LEU A 29 -20.47 16.90 -0.04
CA LEU A 29 -21.11 17.12 -1.33
C LEU A 29 -21.97 15.89 -1.68
N PRO A 30 -23.22 16.04 -2.14
CA PRO A 30 -23.97 14.91 -2.73
C PRO A 30 -23.21 14.35 -3.92
N MET A 31 -23.17 13.03 -4.05
CA MET A 31 -22.40 12.37 -5.13
C MET A 31 -23.09 11.06 -5.53
N ASP A 32 -24.23 11.18 -6.17
CA ASP A 32 -25.07 10.08 -6.64
C ASP A 32 -24.91 9.78 -8.15
N LEU A 33 -24.29 10.69 -8.90
CA LEU A 33 -24.07 10.55 -10.35
C LEU A 33 -22.66 10.14 -10.73
N ASP A 34 -21.71 10.25 -9.81
CA ASP A 34 -20.30 9.93 -10.05
C ASP A 34 -19.88 8.64 -9.33
N THR A 35 -18.77 8.06 -9.82
CA THR A 35 -18.08 6.92 -9.20
C THR A 35 -16.68 7.35 -8.76
N PRO A 36 -15.99 6.62 -7.87
CA PRO A 36 -14.60 6.91 -7.55
C PRO A 36 -13.70 6.97 -8.79
N VAL A 37 -13.97 6.15 -9.81
CA VAL A 37 -13.24 6.14 -11.09
C VAL A 37 -13.47 7.43 -11.87
N SER A 38 -14.73 7.88 -12.03
CA SER A 38 -15.02 9.14 -12.76
C SER A 38 -14.45 10.35 -12.01
N LEU A 39 -14.54 10.35 -10.66
CA LEU A 39 -13.95 11.39 -9.83
C LEU A 39 -12.44 11.45 -10.00
N PHE A 40 -11.76 10.29 -9.98
CA PHE A 40 -10.32 10.24 -10.20
C PHE A 40 -9.95 10.83 -11.59
N MET A 41 -10.68 10.46 -12.62
CA MET A 41 -10.46 10.98 -13.99
C MET A 41 -10.71 12.49 -14.11
N LYS A 42 -11.63 13.06 -13.32
CA LYS A 42 -11.87 14.51 -13.26
C LYS A 42 -10.80 15.26 -12.47
N LEU A 43 -10.30 14.65 -11.39
CA LEU A 43 -9.50 15.34 -10.39
C LEU A 43 -7.97 15.20 -10.62
N SER A 44 -7.47 14.04 -11.07
CA SER A 44 -6.02 13.76 -11.14
C SER A 44 -5.29 14.66 -12.16
N GLY A 45 -5.83 14.82 -13.38
CA GLY A 45 -5.26 15.71 -14.38
C GLY A 45 -3.81 15.40 -14.79
N GLY A 46 -3.31 14.18 -14.53
CA GLY A 46 -1.94 13.75 -14.83
C GLY A 46 -0.90 14.07 -13.74
N ASP A 47 -1.30 14.74 -12.66
CA ASP A 47 -0.45 14.99 -11.49
C ASP A 47 -0.21 13.68 -10.69
N PRO A 48 0.82 13.64 -9.79
CA PRO A 48 0.97 12.56 -8.83
C PRO A 48 -0.31 12.35 -8.03
N ALA A 49 -0.78 11.11 -7.98
CA ALA A 49 -2.11 10.81 -7.44
C ALA A 49 -2.22 9.35 -7.00
N PHE A 50 -3.22 9.08 -6.17
CA PHE A 50 -3.62 7.73 -5.83
C PHE A 50 -5.14 7.57 -5.79
N LEU A 51 -5.59 6.35 -6.01
CA LEU A 51 -6.95 5.88 -5.77
C LEU A 51 -6.85 4.58 -4.97
N LEU A 52 -7.49 4.54 -3.80
CA LEU A 52 -7.69 3.34 -3.00
C LEU A 52 -9.19 3.04 -2.96
N GLU A 53 -9.59 1.87 -3.42
CA GLU A 53 -10.99 1.44 -3.40
C GLU A 53 -11.10 0.09 -2.68
N SER A 54 -12.23 -0.14 -2.02
CA SER A 54 -12.66 -1.47 -1.65
C SER A 54 -13.91 -1.82 -2.47
N VAL A 55 -13.80 -2.80 -3.36
CA VAL A 55 -14.86 -3.12 -4.33
C VAL A 55 -15.67 -4.34 -3.88
N GLU A 56 -15.06 -5.24 -3.11
CA GLU A 56 -15.70 -6.43 -2.53
C GLU A 56 -15.46 -6.48 -1.01
N GLY A 57 -16.35 -7.13 -0.26
CA GLY A 57 -16.16 -7.35 1.18
C GLY A 57 -17.28 -6.84 2.10
N GLY A 58 -18.44 -6.46 1.54
CA GLY A 58 -19.60 -6.02 2.31
C GLY A 58 -19.47 -4.60 2.90
N GLU A 59 -20.51 -4.13 3.61
CA GLU A 59 -20.63 -2.75 4.11
C GLU A 59 -19.48 -2.34 5.08
N HIS A 60 -18.88 -3.29 5.77
CA HIS A 60 -17.84 -3.00 6.76
C HIS A 60 -16.46 -2.77 6.14
N ILE A 61 -16.15 -3.39 5.00
CA ILE A 61 -14.85 -3.27 4.32
C ILE A 61 -14.94 -2.25 3.16
N ALA A 62 -16.03 -2.27 2.39
CA ALA A 62 -16.18 -1.53 1.14
C ALA A 62 -16.85 -0.15 1.27
N ARG A 63 -16.84 0.47 2.47
CA ARG A 63 -17.59 1.71 2.69
C ARG A 63 -16.97 2.93 2.02
N TYR A 64 -15.65 3.05 1.98
CA TYR A 64 -14.98 4.26 1.52
C TYR A 64 -14.02 3.97 0.38
N SER A 65 -13.98 4.91 -0.59
CA SER A 65 -12.86 5.05 -1.52
C SER A 65 -12.13 6.35 -1.27
N PHE A 66 -10.81 6.31 -1.29
CA PHE A 66 -9.94 7.44 -1.00
C PHE A 66 -9.18 7.88 -2.25
N LEU A 67 -9.24 9.17 -2.54
CA LEU A 67 -8.55 9.78 -3.68
C LEU A 67 -7.64 10.90 -3.18
N GLY A 68 -6.35 10.78 -3.49
CA GLY A 68 -5.40 11.87 -3.35
C GLY A 68 -4.96 12.34 -4.72
N VAL A 69 -4.99 13.63 -4.96
CA VAL A 69 -4.61 14.23 -6.23
C VAL A 69 -3.68 15.42 -6.03
N ARG A 70 -2.78 15.66 -6.99
CA ARG A 70 -1.80 16.75 -6.93
C ARG A 70 -0.87 16.65 -5.72
N MET A 71 -0.42 15.42 -5.43
CA MET A 71 0.52 15.18 -4.34
C MET A 71 1.82 15.95 -4.61
N ARG A 72 2.28 16.67 -3.60
CA ARG A 72 3.45 17.55 -3.71
C ARG A 72 4.67 17.03 -2.97
N GLU A 73 4.49 16.07 -2.07
CA GLU A 73 5.55 15.61 -1.18
C GLU A 73 5.52 14.09 -1.04
N ALA A 74 6.71 13.48 -1.06
CA ALA A 74 6.87 12.05 -0.81
C ALA A 74 8.18 11.75 -0.07
N PHE A 75 8.16 10.67 0.73
CA PHE A 75 9.33 10.05 1.34
C PHE A 75 9.73 8.86 0.48
N VAL A 76 10.97 8.84 0.02
CA VAL A 76 11.49 7.85 -0.94
C VAL A 76 12.71 7.16 -0.35
N LEU A 77 12.62 5.85 -0.12
CA LEU A 77 13.74 5.03 0.35
C LEU A 77 14.51 4.46 -0.84
N ARG A 78 15.84 4.65 -0.86
CA ARG A 78 16.77 4.03 -1.80
C ARG A 78 17.96 3.45 -1.06
N GLY A 79 18.05 2.15 -1.04
CA GLY A 79 19.02 1.46 -0.20
C GLY A 79 18.78 1.77 1.28
N ASP A 80 19.79 2.36 1.94
CA ASP A 80 19.72 2.76 3.35
C ASP A 80 19.43 4.25 3.55
N GLU A 81 19.18 5.01 2.48
CA GLU A 81 18.97 6.46 2.54
C GLU A 81 17.52 6.82 2.27
N LEU A 82 16.96 7.67 3.12
CA LEU A 82 15.62 8.22 2.97
C LEU A 82 15.71 9.67 2.47
N PHE A 83 14.91 9.97 1.46
CA PHE A 83 14.82 11.29 0.85
C PHE A 83 13.39 11.82 0.96
N ARG A 84 13.27 13.13 1.19
CA ARG A 84 12.04 13.87 0.99
C ARG A 84 12.10 14.52 -0.39
N HIS A 85 11.14 14.17 -1.23
CA HIS A 85 10.92 14.75 -2.54
C HIS A 85 9.77 15.75 -2.45
N THR A 86 10.01 17.00 -2.80
CA THR A 86 8.99 18.06 -2.78
C THR A 86 8.86 18.67 -4.18
N LEU A 87 7.67 18.59 -4.76
CA LEU A 87 7.36 19.17 -6.05
C LEU A 87 6.91 20.61 -5.86
N THR A 88 7.76 21.54 -6.27
CA THR A 88 7.50 22.99 -6.26
C THR A 88 7.23 23.50 -7.68
N ASP A 89 6.85 24.77 -7.80
CA ASP A 89 6.66 25.40 -9.12
C ASP A 89 7.99 25.54 -9.88
N ASP A 90 9.12 25.56 -9.18
CA ASP A 90 10.47 25.59 -9.74
C ASP A 90 11.02 24.19 -10.09
N GLY A 91 10.27 23.12 -9.81
CA GLY A 91 10.64 21.73 -10.07
C GLY A 91 10.74 20.86 -8.84
N LEU A 92 11.35 19.69 -8.99
CA LEU A 92 11.53 18.73 -7.90
C LEU A 92 12.71 19.09 -7.02
N GLN A 93 12.46 19.28 -5.74
CA GLN A 93 13.48 19.43 -4.70
C GLN A 93 13.64 18.10 -3.96
N VAL A 94 14.89 17.70 -3.69
CA VAL A 94 15.23 16.47 -2.99
C VAL A 94 16.14 16.79 -1.81
N THR A 95 15.70 16.40 -0.62
CA THR A 95 16.46 16.58 0.62
C THR A 95 16.62 15.25 1.36
N SER A 96 17.78 15.02 1.97
CA SER A 96 18.00 13.83 2.80
C SER A 96 17.20 13.95 4.10
N VAL A 97 16.61 12.84 4.52
CA VAL A 97 15.90 12.71 5.80
C VAL A 97 16.73 11.81 6.71
N ALA A 98 17.07 12.32 7.90
CA ALA A 98 17.80 11.53 8.88
C ALA A 98 16.93 10.36 9.39
N ILE A 99 17.51 9.17 9.39
CA ILE A 99 16.89 8.01 10.05
C ILE A 99 17.34 8.01 11.51
N PRO A 100 16.43 8.27 12.47
CA PRO A 100 16.80 8.39 13.86
C PRO A 100 17.17 7.00 14.43
N THR A 101 18.20 6.96 15.26
CA THR A 101 18.45 5.75 16.07
C THR A 101 17.35 5.66 17.13
N PRO A 102 16.63 4.54 17.20
CA PRO A 102 15.56 4.40 18.18
C PRO A 102 16.12 4.51 19.59
N THR A 103 15.40 5.22 20.45
CA THR A 103 15.65 5.19 21.90
C THR A 103 15.43 3.76 22.36
N LEU A 104 16.40 3.20 23.09
CA LEU A 104 16.34 1.82 23.58
C LEU A 104 15.00 1.57 24.28
N SER A 105 14.17 0.72 23.71
CA SER A 105 13.08 0.09 24.45
C SER A 105 13.69 -0.90 25.44
N PRO A 106 13.22 -1.00 26.70
CA PRO A 106 13.70 -2.01 27.64
C PRO A 106 13.53 -3.46 27.16
N ILE A 107 12.77 -3.66 26.09
CA ILE A 107 12.30 -4.96 25.59
C ILE A 107 13.02 -5.35 24.29
N ASP A 108 13.50 -4.39 23.50
CA ASP A 108 14.14 -4.66 22.21
C ASP A 108 15.68 -4.53 22.31
N PRO A 109 16.44 -5.42 21.66
CA PRO A 109 17.88 -5.25 21.54
C PRO A 109 18.20 -3.94 20.79
N PRO A 110 19.37 -3.34 21.06
CA PRO A 110 19.83 -2.19 20.31
C PRO A 110 19.83 -2.50 18.81
N ARG A 111 19.13 -1.70 18.02
CA ARG A 111 19.08 -1.82 16.56
C ARG A 111 19.40 -0.49 15.87
N LYS A 112 19.87 -0.58 14.64
CA LYS A 112 19.96 0.58 13.74
C LYS A 112 18.54 1.09 13.46
N GLY A 113 18.38 2.43 13.31
CA GLY A 113 17.13 3.00 12.84
C GLY A 113 16.78 2.53 11.43
N ASP A 114 15.50 2.46 11.15
CA ASP A 114 14.96 2.02 9.86
C ASP A 114 13.97 3.04 9.26
N LEU A 115 13.44 2.72 8.07
CA LEU A 115 12.42 3.53 7.40
C LEU A 115 11.27 3.92 8.34
N LEU A 116 10.76 2.96 9.11
CA LEU A 116 9.57 3.16 9.94
C LEU A 116 9.84 4.12 11.11
N ASP A 117 11.06 4.12 11.64
CA ASP A 117 11.46 5.10 12.67
C ASP A 117 11.52 6.52 12.10
N ALA A 118 11.98 6.66 10.86
CA ALA A 118 12.01 7.96 10.18
C ALA A 118 10.60 8.47 9.85
N LEU A 119 9.72 7.60 9.33
CA LEU A 119 8.33 7.95 9.05
C LEU A 119 7.57 8.30 10.35
N ARG A 120 7.82 7.57 11.44
CA ARG A 120 7.29 7.89 12.77
C ARG A 120 7.71 9.29 13.23
N ALA A 121 8.99 9.62 13.08
CA ALA A 121 9.52 10.93 13.44
C ALA A 121 8.90 12.07 12.60
N GLU A 122 8.66 11.82 11.31
CA GLU A 122 7.99 12.78 10.44
C GLU A 122 6.51 12.95 10.84
N MET A 123 5.79 11.84 11.09
CA MET A 123 4.38 11.88 11.51
C MET A 123 4.18 12.50 12.90
N ALA A 124 5.15 12.38 13.79
CA ALA A 124 5.09 12.97 15.13
C ALA A 124 5.04 14.52 15.14
N LYS A 125 5.38 15.17 14.02
CA LYS A 125 5.24 16.63 13.85
C LYS A 125 3.77 17.06 13.80
N TYR A 126 2.85 16.15 13.50
CA TYR A 126 1.43 16.37 13.29
C TYR A 126 0.61 15.84 14.46
N LYS A 127 0.20 16.73 15.35
CA LYS A 127 -0.70 16.39 16.46
C LYS A 127 -2.15 16.54 15.99
N PHE A 128 -2.69 15.47 15.45
CA PHE A 128 -4.03 15.43 14.86
C PHE A 128 -5.13 15.60 15.91
N VAL A 129 -6.15 16.39 15.60
CA VAL A 129 -7.34 16.57 16.42
C VAL A 129 -8.50 15.81 15.78
N PRO A 130 -8.91 14.67 16.33
CA PRO A 130 -9.99 13.86 15.74
C PRO A 130 -11.34 14.57 15.84
N LEU A 131 -12.10 14.50 14.74
CA LEU A 131 -13.48 14.97 14.67
C LEU A 131 -14.45 13.79 14.48
N PRO A 132 -15.62 13.80 15.14
CA PRO A 132 -16.62 12.74 14.99
C PRO A 132 -17.13 12.62 13.54
N GLY A 133 -17.36 11.39 13.09
CA GLY A 133 -18.00 11.11 11.81
C GLY A 133 -17.09 11.17 10.59
N LEU A 134 -15.81 11.47 10.75
CA LEU A 134 -14.80 11.35 9.69
C LEU A 134 -14.38 9.89 9.49
N PRO A 135 -13.91 9.52 8.27
CA PRO A 135 -13.41 8.19 7.99
C PRO A 135 -12.11 7.89 8.73
N ARG A 136 -11.74 6.61 8.79
CA ARG A 136 -10.49 6.16 9.43
C ARG A 136 -9.21 6.71 8.78
N PHE A 137 -9.24 7.04 7.50
CA PHE A 137 -8.17 7.74 6.80
C PHE A 137 -8.60 9.17 6.50
N CYS A 138 -7.96 10.13 7.16
CA CYS A 138 -8.23 11.57 7.03
C CYS A 138 -6.99 12.34 6.51
N GLY A 139 -6.01 11.62 5.99
CA GLY A 139 -4.69 12.12 5.62
C GLY A 139 -3.59 11.43 6.41
N GLY A 140 -2.36 11.61 5.99
CA GLY A 140 -1.18 10.91 6.50
C GLY A 140 -0.25 10.48 5.40
N LEU A 141 0.41 9.37 5.58
CA LEU A 141 1.31 8.77 4.60
C LEU A 141 0.58 7.67 3.84
N VAL A 142 0.63 7.71 2.51
CA VAL A 142 0.02 6.69 1.63
C VAL A 142 1.02 6.25 0.57
N GLY A 143 1.17 4.94 0.39
CA GLY A 143 2.16 4.42 -0.55
C GLY A 143 2.45 2.95 -0.37
N TYR A 144 3.72 2.58 -0.55
CA TYR A 144 4.15 1.18 -0.45
C TYR A 144 5.48 1.01 0.29
N THR A 145 5.61 -0.14 0.94
CA THR A 145 6.86 -0.74 1.40
C THR A 145 7.13 -1.97 0.53
N GLY A 146 8.20 -1.96 -0.28
CA GLY A 146 8.60 -3.11 -1.08
C GLY A 146 9.16 -4.25 -0.23
N TYR A 147 9.12 -5.47 -0.75
CA TYR A 147 9.57 -6.67 -0.04
C TYR A 147 10.98 -6.53 0.54
N ASP A 148 11.89 -5.95 -0.23
CA ASP A 148 13.31 -5.86 0.13
C ASP A 148 13.61 -4.93 1.33
N VAL A 149 12.62 -4.13 1.80
CA VAL A 149 12.74 -3.35 3.05
C VAL A 149 12.91 -4.26 4.28
N VAL A 150 12.50 -5.53 4.18
CA VAL A 150 12.72 -6.51 5.26
C VAL A 150 14.20 -6.60 5.68
N ARG A 151 15.13 -6.26 4.79
CA ARG A 151 16.59 -6.22 5.10
C ARG A 151 16.97 -5.16 6.13
N GLN A 152 16.09 -4.19 6.39
CA GLN A 152 16.25 -3.26 7.51
C GLN A 152 15.75 -3.83 8.85
N PHE A 153 14.93 -4.90 8.80
CA PHE A 153 14.31 -5.51 9.98
C PHE A 153 14.98 -6.83 10.37
N GLU A 154 15.45 -7.60 9.37
CA GLU A 154 16.04 -8.92 9.56
C GLU A 154 17.40 -8.98 8.84
N ASN A 155 18.32 -9.77 9.41
CA ASN A 155 19.64 -9.98 8.81
C ASN A 155 19.56 -11.05 7.71
N LEU A 156 19.42 -10.63 6.47
CA LEU A 156 19.29 -11.52 5.31
C LEU A 156 20.51 -11.38 4.37
N PRO A 157 20.91 -12.46 3.67
CA PRO A 157 21.88 -12.37 2.58
C PRO A 157 21.43 -11.35 1.52
N SER A 158 22.38 -10.70 0.87
CA SER A 158 22.11 -9.72 -0.21
C SER A 158 22.82 -10.15 -1.49
N THR A 159 22.40 -11.30 -2.02
CA THR A 159 22.98 -11.91 -3.23
C THR A 159 22.13 -11.70 -4.47
N ALA A 160 20.83 -11.47 -4.31
CA ALA A 160 19.88 -11.24 -5.39
C ALA A 160 20.10 -9.87 -6.04
N LYS A 161 20.03 -9.83 -7.39
CA LYS A 161 20.26 -8.61 -8.18
C LYS A 161 19.00 -7.72 -8.21
N ASP A 162 19.15 -6.45 -7.96
CA ASP A 162 18.11 -5.48 -8.28
C ASP A 162 18.09 -5.20 -9.79
N VAL A 163 17.04 -5.68 -10.46
CA VAL A 163 16.85 -5.51 -11.92
C VAL A 163 15.79 -4.48 -12.28
N LEU A 164 14.95 -4.07 -11.32
CA LEU A 164 13.91 -3.08 -11.54
C LEU A 164 14.41 -1.66 -11.24
N GLY A 165 15.29 -1.50 -10.27
CA GLY A 165 15.81 -0.21 -9.81
C GLY A 165 14.74 0.72 -9.25
N VAL A 166 13.62 0.17 -8.77
CA VAL A 166 12.55 0.94 -8.13
C VAL A 166 12.94 1.30 -6.70
N PRO A 167 12.44 2.40 -6.12
CA PRO A 167 12.62 2.67 -4.71
C PRO A 167 12.11 1.52 -3.85
N GLU A 168 12.80 1.22 -2.76
CA GLU A 168 12.38 0.19 -1.82
C GLU A 168 11.07 0.57 -1.11
N ALA A 169 10.83 1.87 -0.89
CA ALA A 169 9.55 2.38 -0.40
C ALA A 169 9.28 3.78 -0.93
N VAL A 170 7.99 4.11 -1.13
CA VAL A 170 7.53 5.46 -1.42
C VAL A 170 6.26 5.72 -0.64
N TYR A 171 6.25 6.82 0.12
CA TYR A 171 5.08 7.29 0.85
C TYR A 171 4.81 8.77 0.53
N MET A 172 3.69 9.05 -0.11
CA MET A 172 3.21 10.41 -0.36
C MET A 172 2.58 10.98 0.92
N LEU A 173 2.94 12.20 1.29
CA LEU A 173 2.30 12.92 2.38
C LEU A 173 1.00 13.53 1.86
N THR A 174 -0.11 13.10 2.43
CA THR A 174 -1.47 13.44 2.02
C THR A 174 -2.13 14.31 3.08
N ASP A 175 -2.21 15.60 2.84
CA ASP A 175 -2.89 16.56 3.70
C ASP A 175 -4.29 16.93 3.19
N THR A 176 -4.59 16.58 1.95
CA THR A 176 -5.85 16.86 1.28
C THR A 176 -6.30 15.64 0.49
N LEU A 177 -7.54 15.22 0.69
CA LEU A 177 -8.10 14.05 0.00
C LEU A 177 -9.61 14.20 -0.26
N ALA A 178 -10.08 13.51 -1.27
CA ALA A 178 -11.50 13.30 -1.55
C ALA A 178 -11.88 11.87 -1.12
N VAL A 179 -12.92 11.74 -0.31
CA VAL A 179 -13.40 10.45 0.21
C VAL A 179 -14.82 10.19 -0.27
N PHE A 180 -14.98 9.15 -1.06
CA PHE A 180 -16.31 8.71 -1.50
C PHE A 180 -16.90 7.76 -0.45
N ASP A 181 -18.04 8.15 0.18
CA ASP A 181 -18.79 7.34 1.13
C ASP A 181 -19.90 6.59 0.36
N HIS A 182 -19.67 5.33 0.02
CA HIS A 182 -20.60 4.50 -0.74
C HIS A 182 -21.96 4.31 -0.04
N ALA A 183 -21.95 4.23 1.29
CA ALA A 183 -23.19 4.01 2.08
C ALA A 183 -24.09 5.25 2.12
N LYS A 184 -23.50 6.45 2.00
CA LYS A 184 -24.24 7.72 2.07
C LYS A 184 -24.32 8.46 0.73
N HIS A 185 -23.78 7.90 -0.34
CA HIS A 185 -23.72 8.50 -1.68
C HIS A 185 -23.25 9.96 -1.64
N ARG A 186 -22.13 10.20 -0.94
CA ARG A 186 -21.57 11.55 -0.77
C ARG A 186 -20.06 11.55 -0.94
N LEU A 187 -19.55 12.71 -1.30
CA LEU A 187 -18.13 13.01 -1.31
C LEU A 187 -17.79 13.88 -0.10
N LEU A 188 -16.81 13.44 0.69
CA LEU A 188 -16.16 14.27 1.71
C LEU A 188 -14.87 14.80 1.09
N VAL A 189 -14.71 16.11 1.01
CA VAL A 189 -13.42 16.73 0.66
C VAL A 189 -12.81 17.21 1.96
N ILE A 190 -11.68 16.62 2.35
CA ILE A 190 -10.99 16.86 3.61
C ILE A 190 -9.66 17.54 3.29
N ALA A 191 -9.38 18.68 3.94
CA ALA A 191 -8.08 19.33 3.92
C ALA A 191 -7.63 19.62 5.35
N ASN A 192 -6.47 19.10 5.74
CA ASN A 192 -5.95 19.29 7.08
C ASN A 192 -5.29 20.68 7.20
N ALA A 193 -5.76 21.50 8.11
CA ALA A 193 -5.13 22.77 8.48
C ALA A 193 -3.96 22.49 9.42
N PHE A 194 -2.73 22.72 8.96
CA PHE A 194 -1.54 22.59 9.78
C PHE A 194 -1.15 23.95 10.39
N ILE A 195 -1.13 24.02 11.72
CA ILE A 195 -0.80 25.20 12.50
C ILE A 195 0.65 25.06 12.94
N ASP A 196 1.55 25.80 12.30
CA ASP A 196 2.96 25.77 12.64
C ASP A 196 3.20 26.57 13.94
N ASP A 197 3.40 25.85 15.04
CA ASP A 197 3.67 26.44 16.36
C ASP A 197 5.15 26.85 16.56
N ARG A 198 5.98 26.87 15.50
CA ARG A 198 7.36 27.34 15.65
C ARG A 198 7.35 28.81 16.14
N PRO A 199 8.04 29.15 17.25
CA PRO A 199 8.13 30.52 17.67
C PRO A 199 8.73 31.34 16.52
N LEU A 200 8.06 32.44 16.15
CA LEU A 200 8.65 33.48 15.31
C LEU A 200 9.98 33.83 15.93
N THR A 201 11.05 33.83 15.13
CA THR A 201 12.42 34.07 15.60
C THR A 201 12.51 35.30 16.47
N ALA A 202 13.39 35.26 17.51
CA ALA A 202 13.49 36.20 18.62
C ALA A 202 13.78 37.67 18.26
N ASP A 203 13.67 38.06 16.99
CA ASP A 203 13.90 39.45 16.53
C ASP A 203 12.63 40.33 16.51
N ASP A 204 11.46 39.77 16.83
CA ASP A 204 10.21 40.51 16.85
C ASP A 204 9.75 40.79 18.31
N HIS A 205 10.46 41.70 18.99
CA HIS A 205 10.08 42.21 20.30
C HIS A 205 8.90 43.18 20.21
N SER A 206 7.71 42.71 19.84
CA SER A 206 6.48 43.48 19.99
C SER A 206 5.40 42.68 20.69
N SER A 207 4.66 43.34 21.56
CA SER A 207 3.62 42.88 22.48
C SER A 207 2.36 42.28 21.79
N VAL A 208 2.51 41.49 20.73
CA VAL A 208 1.46 41.01 19.82
C VAL A 208 1.37 39.47 19.78
N VAL A 209 1.78 38.75 20.83
CA VAL A 209 1.86 37.27 20.81
C VAL A 209 0.48 36.60 20.72
N VAL A 210 -0.58 37.23 21.20
CA VAL A 210 -1.95 36.69 21.13
C VAL A 210 -2.56 36.92 19.74
N ASP A 211 -2.29 38.03 19.10
CA ASP A 211 -2.77 38.37 17.75
C ASP A 211 -2.07 37.51 16.67
N SER A 212 -0.83 37.07 16.89
CA SER A 212 -0.09 36.25 15.94
C SER A 212 -0.63 34.84 15.81
N ARG A 213 -1.02 34.16 16.91
CA ARG A 213 -1.58 32.79 16.87
C ARG A 213 -2.95 32.77 16.21
N VAL A 214 -3.80 33.75 16.50
CA VAL A 214 -5.14 33.85 15.84
C VAL A 214 -4.98 34.03 14.33
N SER A 215 -4.00 34.84 13.90
CA SER A 215 -3.72 35.04 12.48
C SER A 215 -3.16 33.79 11.80
N VAL A 216 -2.27 33.02 12.47
CA VAL A 216 -1.74 31.75 11.94
C VAL A 216 -2.85 30.70 11.79
N VAL A 217 -3.74 30.56 12.79
CA VAL A 217 -4.90 29.66 12.70
C VAL A 217 -5.83 30.05 11.56
N ALA A 218 -6.11 31.35 11.41
CA ALA A 218 -6.95 31.85 10.33
C ALA A 218 -6.33 31.58 8.95
N ALA A 219 -5.04 31.82 8.79
CA ALA A 219 -4.32 31.55 7.54
C ALA A 219 -4.34 30.05 7.17
N ALA A 220 -4.07 29.16 8.14
CA ALA A 220 -4.15 27.70 7.93
C ALA A 220 -5.57 27.24 7.58
N TYR A 221 -6.59 27.84 8.18
CA TYR A 221 -8.00 27.59 7.87
C TYR A 221 -8.35 28.03 6.45
N ASP A 222 -7.96 29.25 6.08
CA ASP A 222 -8.24 29.80 4.74
C ASP A 222 -7.52 28.99 3.64
N ASP A 223 -6.29 28.54 3.88
CA ASP A 223 -5.56 27.64 2.97
C ASP A 223 -6.31 26.30 2.79
N ALA A 224 -6.73 25.68 3.89
CA ALA A 224 -7.50 24.44 3.83
C ALA A 224 -8.81 24.61 3.03
N ILE A 225 -9.52 25.75 3.24
CA ILE A 225 -10.72 26.09 2.45
C ILE A 225 -10.38 26.26 0.96
N ALA A 226 -9.27 26.93 0.64
CA ALA A 226 -8.84 27.13 -0.74
C ALA A 226 -8.57 25.79 -1.44
N ARG A 227 -7.93 24.84 -0.75
CA ARG A 227 -7.70 23.48 -1.26
C ARG A 227 -9.02 22.72 -1.47
N ILE A 228 -9.97 22.79 -0.54
CA ILE A 228 -11.32 22.21 -0.68
C ILE A 228 -12.04 22.80 -1.91
N LYS A 229 -12.03 24.13 -2.05
CA LYS A 229 -12.65 24.81 -3.20
C LYS A 229 -12.00 24.41 -4.53
N THR A 230 -10.69 24.24 -4.55
CA THR A 230 -9.96 23.79 -5.75
C THR A 230 -10.41 22.41 -6.20
N ILE A 231 -10.57 21.44 -5.26
CA ILE A 231 -11.11 20.11 -5.59
C ILE A 231 -12.56 20.23 -6.05
N ALA A 232 -13.41 20.95 -5.31
CA ALA A 232 -14.82 21.12 -5.65
C ALA A 232 -15.05 21.75 -7.03
N ALA A 233 -14.20 22.71 -7.44
CA ALA A 233 -14.27 23.34 -8.74
C ALA A 233 -13.94 22.37 -9.90
N ARG A 234 -13.20 21.30 -9.65
CA ARG A 234 -12.83 20.29 -10.67
C ARG A 234 -13.86 19.17 -10.81
N LEU A 235 -14.88 19.10 -9.97
CA LEU A 235 -15.92 18.06 -10.10
C LEU A 235 -16.71 18.16 -11.39
N ASP A 236 -16.83 19.37 -11.96
CA ASP A 236 -17.47 19.60 -13.26
C ASP A 236 -16.49 19.49 -14.46
N ALA A 237 -15.21 19.15 -14.20
CA ALA A 237 -14.22 19.00 -15.27
C ALA A 237 -14.55 17.80 -16.18
N PRO A 238 -14.15 17.85 -17.45
CA PRO A 238 -14.27 16.69 -18.33
C PRO A 238 -13.39 15.56 -17.82
N LEU A 239 -13.78 14.32 -18.18
CA LEU A 239 -12.96 13.15 -17.88
C LEU A 239 -11.63 13.26 -18.64
N MET A 240 -10.53 12.90 -18.00
CA MET A 240 -9.23 12.82 -18.66
C MET A 240 -9.27 11.78 -19.78
N SER A 241 -8.55 12.07 -20.88
CA SER A 241 -8.38 11.10 -21.96
C SER A 241 -7.52 9.93 -21.51
N LEU A 242 -7.94 8.73 -21.87
CA LEU A 242 -7.17 7.49 -21.66
C LEU A 242 -6.59 6.98 -22.99
N ALA A 243 -6.25 7.88 -23.90
CA ALA A 243 -5.67 7.51 -25.17
C ALA A 243 -4.37 6.70 -24.99
N SER A 244 -4.21 5.69 -25.82
CA SER A 244 -2.98 4.89 -25.89
C SER A 244 -1.81 5.76 -26.37
N ASP A 245 -0.60 5.43 -25.90
CA ASP A 245 0.62 6.08 -26.37
C ASP A 245 1.00 5.56 -27.76
N PRO A 246 0.88 6.37 -28.83
CA PRO A 246 1.17 5.92 -30.19
C PRO A 246 2.67 5.67 -30.44
N THR A 247 3.55 6.08 -29.53
CA THR A 247 5.00 5.89 -29.65
C THR A 247 5.48 4.62 -28.94
N ALA A 248 4.65 4.02 -28.10
CA ALA A 248 4.95 2.77 -27.41
C ALA A 248 4.72 1.57 -28.35
N GLU A 249 5.33 0.45 -28.01
CA GLU A 249 5.25 -0.80 -28.77
C GLU A 249 4.74 -1.93 -27.85
N CYS A 250 3.71 -2.63 -28.30
CA CYS A 250 3.24 -3.82 -27.60
C CYS A 250 4.19 -5.00 -27.84
N THR A 251 4.51 -5.73 -26.78
CA THR A 251 5.31 -6.94 -26.87
C THR A 251 4.65 -8.11 -26.16
N PRO A 252 4.87 -9.36 -26.61
CA PRO A 252 4.48 -10.53 -25.85
C PRO A 252 5.07 -10.53 -24.44
N ALA A 253 4.35 -11.10 -23.47
CA ALA A 253 4.86 -11.26 -22.12
C ALA A 253 6.04 -12.25 -22.09
N LYS A 254 7.17 -11.83 -21.50
CA LYS A 254 8.37 -12.64 -21.36
C LYS A 254 8.66 -12.90 -19.87
N SER A 255 8.88 -14.17 -19.52
CA SER A 255 9.27 -14.56 -18.16
C SER A 255 10.77 -14.34 -17.92
N ASN A 256 11.12 -13.96 -16.68
CA ASN A 256 12.52 -13.91 -16.22
C ASN A 256 13.11 -15.29 -15.94
N LYS A 257 12.27 -16.33 -15.79
CA LYS A 257 12.66 -17.74 -15.66
C LYS A 257 11.93 -18.57 -16.71
N THR A 258 12.64 -19.50 -17.33
CA THR A 258 12.03 -20.57 -18.13
C THR A 258 11.26 -21.54 -17.22
N GLN A 259 10.41 -22.38 -17.79
CA GLN A 259 9.72 -23.41 -17.02
C GLN A 259 10.72 -24.33 -16.31
N ALA A 260 11.76 -24.79 -17.02
CA ALA A 260 12.78 -25.69 -16.45
C ALA A 260 13.55 -25.03 -15.27
N GLU A 261 13.89 -23.75 -15.36
CA GLU A 261 14.56 -23.03 -14.27
C GLU A 261 13.64 -22.86 -13.05
N TYR A 262 12.35 -22.59 -13.27
CA TYR A 262 11.39 -22.50 -12.17
C TYR A 262 11.15 -23.85 -11.52
N GLU A 263 10.94 -24.91 -12.32
CA GLU A 263 10.76 -26.29 -11.84
C GLU A 263 11.98 -26.79 -11.06
N ALA A 264 13.20 -26.44 -11.49
CA ALA A 264 14.43 -26.73 -10.74
C ALA A 264 14.45 -26.03 -9.37
N ALA A 265 13.98 -24.76 -9.28
CA ALA A 265 13.86 -24.06 -8.01
C ALA A 265 12.82 -24.74 -7.08
N VAL A 266 11.69 -25.22 -7.62
CA VAL A 266 10.71 -26.00 -6.86
C VAL A 266 11.33 -27.30 -6.31
N ILE A 267 12.07 -28.04 -7.14
CA ILE A 267 12.76 -29.27 -6.72
C ILE A 267 13.74 -28.96 -5.58
N LYS A 268 14.53 -27.90 -5.74
CA LYS A 268 15.51 -27.49 -4.72
C LYS A 268 14.82 -27.07 -3.42
N THR A 269 13.67 -26.39 -3.49
CA THR A 269 12.86 -26.05 -2.31
C THR A 269 12.41 -27.30 -1.57
N LYS A 270 11.98 -28.34 -2.29
CA LYS A 270 11.59 -29.63 -1.70
C LYS A 270 12.77 -30.32 -0.99
N GLU A 271 14.01 -30.16 -1.49
CA GLU A 271 15.21 -30.64 -0.77
C GLU A 271 15.37 -29.94 0.59
N PHE A 272 15.16 -28.60 0.65
CA PHE A 272 15.19 -27.85 1.91
C PHE A 272 14.05 -28.30 2.86
N ILE A 273 12.87 -28.64 2.33
CA ILE A 273 11.76 -29.16 3.13
C ILE A 273 12.14 -30.53 3.72
N VAL A 274 12.70 -31.43 2.93
CA VAL A 274 13.16 -32.77 3.39
C VAL A 274 14.29 -32.65 4.41
N ALA A 275 15.18 -31.67 4.25
CA ALA A 275 16.25 -31.38 5.21
C ALA A 275 15.74 -30.78 6.52
N GLY A 276 14.47 -30.35 6.59
CA GLY A 276 13.88 -29.73 7.79
C GLY A 276 14.16 -28.23 7.93
N ASP A 277 14.65 -27.57 6.87
CA ASP A 277 14.93 -26.14 6.88
C ASP A 277 13.64 -25.29 6.85
N THR A 278 12.61 -25.78 6.14
CA THR A 278 11.33 -25.08 5.98
C THR A 278 10.18 -26.08 5.80
N PHE A 279 8.96 -25.64 6.12
CA PHE A 279 7.73 -26.40 5.84
C PHE A 279 7.10 -25.97 4.50
N GLN A 280 7.21 -24.70 4.17
CA GLN A 280 6.68 -24.09 2.97
C GLN A 280 7.56 -22.90 2.55
N ALA A 281 7.76 -22.73 1.24
CA ALA A 281 8.39 -21.53 0.69
C ALA A 281 7.65 -21.04 -0.55
N GLN A 282 7.47 -19.71 -0.63
CA GLN A 282 6.82 -19.04 -1.75
C GLN A 282 7.87 -18.68 -2.81
N ILE A 283 7.97 -19.46 -3.88
CA ILE A 283 8.93 -19.22 -4.97
C ILE A 283 8.25 -18.50 -6.12
N SER A 284 8.80 -17.36 -6.52
CA SER A 284 8.18 -16.48 -7.51
C SER A 284 8.91 -16.46 -8.86
N ARG A 285 8.15 -16.02 -9.88
CA ARG A 285 8.68 -15.59 -11.17
C ARG A 285 7.96 -14.35 -11.67
N ARG A 286 8.60 -13.60 -12.56
CA ARG A 286 8.11 -12.31 -13.05
C ARG A 286 7.94 -12.34 -14.57
N LEU A 287 6.83 -11.80 -15.05
CA LEU A 287 6.59 -11.49 -16.45
C LEU A 287 6.87 -10.01 -16.72
N LYS A 288 7.39 -9.73 -17.91
CA LYS A 288 7.64 -8.39 -18.43
C LYS A 288 7.01 -8.27 -19.81
N ARG A 289 6.27 -7.16 -20.07
CA ARG A 289 5.81 -6.79 -21.42
C ARG A 289 5.72 -5.27 -21.56
N ARG A 290 5.85 -4.79 -22.80
CA ARG A 290 5.55 -3.40 -23.16
C ARG A 290 4.10 -3.27 -23.61
N THR A 291 3.52 -2.10 -23.39
CA THR A 291 2.12 -1.80 -23.74
C THR A 291 1.98 -0.36 -24.20
N THR A 292 1.02 -0.13 -25.09
CA THR A 292 0.57 1.21 -25.50
C THR A 292 -0.56 1.74 -24.62
N ALA A 293 -1.15 0.87 -23.78
CA ALA A 293 -2.33 1.22 -23.01
C ALA A 293 -2.04 2.27 -21.94
N HIS A 294 -2.97 3.21 -21.78
CA HIS A 294 -2.91 4.17 -20.68
C HIS A 294 -3.00 3.44 -19.32
N PRO A 295 -2.13 3.74 -18.34
CA PRO A 295 -2.08 3.02 -17.06
C PRO A 295 -3.41 2.96 -16.33
N PHE A 296 -4.18 4.04 -16.34
CA PHE A 296 -5.50 4.07 -15.70
C PHE A 296 -6.57 3.29 -16.49
N ALA A 297 -6.39 3.08 -17.81
CA ALA A 297 -7.23 2.15 -18.57
C ALA A 297 -7.00 0.71 -18.12
N ILE A 298 -5.74 0.34 -17.86
CA ILE A 298 -5.38 -0.98 -17.29
C ILE A 298 -6.03 -1.15 -15.91
N TYR A 299 -5.99 -0.13 -15.03
CA TYR A 299 -6.67 -0.16 -13.74
C TYR A 299 -8.17 -0.44 -13.90
N ARG A 300 -8.84 0.27 -14.81
CA ARG A 300 -10.28 0.09 -15.08
C ARG A 300 -10.61 -1.31 -15.59
N ALA A 301 -9.76 -1.87 -16.46
CA ALA A 301 -9.90 -3.24 -16.93
C ALA A 301 -9.72 -4.23 -15.76
N LEU A 302 -8.65 -4.10 -14.98
CA LEU A 302 -8.37 -4.97 -13.84
C LEU A 302 -9.51 -4.94 -12.80
N ARG A 303 -10.07 -3.76 -12.54
CA ARG A 303 -11.21 -3.57 -11.63
C ARG A 303 -12.47 -4.34 -12.07
N ARG A 304 -12.68 -4.53 -13.38
CA ARG A 304 -13.80 -5.31 -13.92
C ARG A 304 -13.53 -6.81 -13.93
N ILE A 305 -12.28 -7.18 -14.27
CA ILE A 305 -11.88 -8.59 -14.43
C ILE A 305 -11.68 -9.26 -13.08
N ASN A 306 -11.08 -8.55 -12.13
CA ASN A 306 -10.71 -9.10 -10.82
C ASN A 306 -10.99 -8.09 -9.70
N PRO A 307 -12.27 -7.74 -9.44
CA PRO A 307 -12.62 -6.91 -8.30
C PRO A 307 -12.10 -7.56 -7.02
N SER A 308 -11.58 -6.74 -6.11
CA SER A 308 -10.90 -7.22 -4.90
C SER A 308 -11.14 -6.25 -3.73
N PRO A 309 -11.00 -6.72 -2.47
CA PRO A 309 -11.17 -5.87 -1.30
C PRO A 309 -10.22 -4.67 -1.24
N TRP A 310 -9.02 -4.81 -1.80
CA TRP A 310 -8.04 -3.72 -1.90
C TRP A 310 -7.66 -3.50 -3.36
N MET A 311 -8.38 -2.58 -4.01
CA MET A 311 -8.05 -2.06 -5.33
C MET A 311 -7.25 -0.78 -5.16
N TYR A 312 -6.15 -0.63 -5.92
CA TYR A 312 -5.33 0.57 -5.84
C TYR A 312 -4.69 0.95 -7.17
N TYR A 313 -4.57 2.25 -7.34
CA TYR A 313 -3.80 2.88 -8.40
C TYR A 313 -2.91 3.96 -7.79
N PHE A 314 -1.63 3.95 -8.13
CA PHE A 314 -0.69 5.00 -7.79
C PHE A 314 -0.01 5.52 -9.04
N SER A 315 0.09 6.85 -9.15
CA SER A 315 0.98 7.55 -10.08
C SER A 315 1.95 8.40 -9.25
N PHE A 316 3.24 8.15 -9.43
CA PHE A 316 4.30 8.92 -8.81
C PHE A 316 4.94 9.90 -9.81
N ASP A 317 4.24 10.24 -10.89
CA ASP A 317 4.73 11.07 -11.98
C ASP A 317 5.21 12.43 -11.46
N GLY A 318 6.42 12.82 -11.84
CA GLY A 318 7.05 14.06 -11.37
C GLY A 318 7.64 13.99 -9.95
N LEU A 319 7.13 13.15 -9.04
CA LEU A 319 7.66 13.02 -7.68
C LEU A 319 8.95 12.19 -7.57
N LEU A 320 9.20 11.26 -8.49
CA LEU A 320 10.38 10.40 -8.43
C LEU A 320 11.53 10.87 -9.32
N GLY A 321 11.42 12.05 -9.93
CA GLY A 321 12.45 12.70 -10.73
C GLY A 321 12.63 12.08 -12.12
N GLY A 322 12.59 12.96 -13.16
CA GLY A 322 13.31 12.73 -14.40
C GLY A 322 14.66 13.40 -14.27
N ASP A 323 15.71 12.84 -14.86
CA ASP A 323 17.01 13.47 -15.12
C ASP A 323 17.63 14.37 -14.02
N GLY A 324 17.66 13.90 -12.78
CA GLY A 324 18.54 14.46 -11.79
C GLY A 324 19.98 14.02 -12.09
N ARG A 325 20.66 14.67 -13.03
CA ARG A 325 22.12 14.74 -13.01
C ARG A 325 22.53 15.49 -11.75
N GLN A 326 22.56 14.79 -10.62
CA GLN A 326 23.30 15.30 -9.48
C GLN A 326 24.78 15.05 -9.78
N GLU A 327 25.49 16.12 -10.13
CA GLU A 327 26.93 16.18 -9.97
C GLU A 327 27.23 16.02 -8.47
N THR A 328 27.51 14.80 -8.05
CA THR A 328 28.17 14.60 -6.75
C THR A 328 29.63 15.00 -6.90
N LYS A 329 30.24 15.52 -5.84
CA LYS A 329 31.65 15.91 -5.79
C LYS A 329 32.63 14.79 -6.22
N ASP A 330 32.18 13.57 -6.38
CA ASP A 330 32.99 12.36 -6.64
C ASP A 330 32.74 11.69 -8.00
N GLY A 331 32.07 12.35 -8.96
CA GLY A 331 31.91 11.84 -10.32
C GLY A 331 30.46 11.52 -10.71
N ILE A 332 30.24 11.46 -12.04
CA ILE A 332 28.95 11.22 -12.66
C ILE A 332 28.44 9.82 -12.27
N ARG A 333 27.45 9.76 -11.40
CA ARG A 333 26.66 8.52 -11.21
C ARG A 333 25.90 8.21 -12.51
N PRO A 334 25.88 6.97 -13.01
CA PRO A 334 25.06 6.63 -14.17
C PRO A 334 23.59 7.01 -13.88
N PRO A 335 22.83 7.45 -14.90
CA PRO A 335 21.45 7.84 -14.71
C PRO A 335 20.70 6.71 -14.03
N SER A 336 20.07 7.01 -12.88
CA SER A 336 19.23 6.05 -12.19
C SER A 336 18.20 5.49 -13.18
N PRO A 337 17.91 4.17 -13.21
CA PRO A 337 16.88 3.58 -14.08
C PRO A 337 15.50 4.24 -13.94
N THR A 338 15.32 5.10 -12.95
CA THR A 338 14.05 5.77 -12.56
C THR A 338 13.78 7.11 -13.22
N SER A 339 14.39 7.42 -14.37
CA SER A 339 13.85 8.49 -15.24
C SER A 339 12.48 8.12 -15.83
N ARG A 340 12.02 6.87 -15.63
CA ARG A 340 10.73 6.38 -16.14
C ARG A 340 9.64 6.57 -15.10
N PRO A 341 8.45 7.09 -15.49
CA PRO A 341 7.30 7.19 -14.60
C PRO A 341 6.97 5.84 -13.95
N LEU A 342 6.87 5.83 -12.61
CA LEU A 342 6.45 4.65 -11.85
C LEU A 342 4.96 4.70 -11.55
N ARG A 343 4.24 3.65 -11.92
CA ARG A 343 2.85 3.46 -11.57
C ARG A 343 2.62 2.07 -10.99
N ILE A 344 1.70 1.96 -10.03
CA ILE A 344 1.34 0.69 -9.40
C ILE A 344 -0.16 0.50 -9.55
N ILE A 345 -0.57 -0.63 -10.11
CA ILE A 345 -1.94 -0.97 -10.45
C ILE A 345 -2.25 -2.33 -9.83
N GLY A 346 -3.09 -2.36 -8.81
CA GLY A 346 -3.29 -3.60 -8.06
C GLY A 346 -4.72 -3.93 -7.69
N ALA A 347 -4.96 -5.23 -7.50
CA ALA A 347 -6.21 -5.83 -7.07
C ALA A 347 -5.90 -6.92 -6.03
N SER A 348 -5.47 -6.50 -4.83
CA SER A 348 -5.08 -7.44 -3.78
C SER A 348 -6.30 -8.01 -3.07
N PRO A 349 -6.36 -9.33 -2.92
CA PRO A 349 -7.41 -9.97 -2.13
C PRO A 349 -7.11 -9.98 -0.64
N GLU A 350 -5.87 -9.72 -0.22
CA GLU A 350 -5.37 -10.10 1.11
C GLU A 350 -4.89 -8.91 1.94
N LEU A 351 -5.44 -8.78 3.15
CA LEU A 351 -4.95 -7.87 4.19
C LEU A 351 -3.53 -8.27 4.59
N HIS A 352 -2.59 -7.31 4.57
CA HIS A 352 -1.30 -7.51 5.21
C HIS A 352 -1.42 -7.31 6.72
N ALA A 353 -1.75 -6.09 7.16
CA ALA A 353 -2.01 -5.78 8.55
C ALA A 353 -2.88 -4.53 8.69
N ARG A 354 -3.71 -4.51 9.74
CA ARG A 354 -4.49 -3.36 10.17
C ARG A 354 -4.17 -3.03 11.62
N TYR A 355 -4.08 -1.75 11.92
CA TYR A 355 -4.01 -1.24 13.28
C TYR A 355 -5.12 -0.22 13.49
N GLU A 356 -6.07 -0.55 14.33
CA GLU A 356 -7.23 0.27 14.63
C GLU A 356 -7.63 0.10 16.09
N ASN A 357 -7.87 1.21 16.80
CA ASN A 357 -8.32 1.20 18.21
C ASN A 357 -7.42 0.33 19.12
N ASN A 358 -6.10 0.43 18.96
CA ASN A 358 -5.08 -0.35 19.69
C ASN A 358 -5.10 -1.87 19.43
N ILE A 359 -5.79 -2.31 18.38
CA ILE A 359 -5.83 -3.72 17.95
C ILE A 359 -5.03 -3.89 16.67
N ALA A 360 -4.09 -4.82 16.67
CA ALA A 360 -3.43 -5.31 15.46
C ALA A 360 -4.20 -6.51 14.91
N THR A 361 -4.47 -6.51 13.61
CA THR A 361 -5.21 -7.57 12.91
C THR A 361 -4.43 -8.02 11.68
N VAL A 362 -4.31 -9.33 11.48
CA VAL A 362 -3.88 -9.95 10.22
C VAL A 362 -4.95 -10.96 9.77
N ARG A 363 -5.09 -11.13 8.45
CA ARG A 363 -6.13 -12.01 7.89
C ARG A 363 -5.55 -12.96 6.85
N PRO A 364 -4.93 -14.07 7.27
CA PRO A 364 -4.41 -15.06 6.34
C PRO A 364 -5.53 -15.70 5.52
N ILE A 365 -5.25 -15.83 4.23
CA ILE A 365 -6.14 -16.47 3.24
C ILE A 365 -5.38 -17.66 2.65
N ALA A 366 -6.02 -18.84 2.63
CA ALA A 366 -5.53 -20.03 1.95
C ALA A 366 -6.68 -20.84 1.38
N GLY A 367 -6.34 -21.85 0.58
CA GLY A 367 -7.34 -22.66 -0.07
C GLY A 367 -8.19 -21.91 -1.09
N THR A 368 -8.42 -22.50 -2.23
CA THR A 368 -9.21 -21.86 -3.29
C THR A 368 -10.07 -22.90 -4.00
N ARG A 369 -11.36 -22.57 -4.16
CA ARG A 369 -12.26 -23.27 -5.08
C ARG A 369 -12.96 -22.24 -5.96
N ARG A 370 -13.32 -22.64 -7.19
CA ARG A 370 -14.18 -21.84 -8.05
C ARG A 370 -15.56 -21.68 -7.44
N ARG A 371 -16.30 -20.68 -7.86
CA ARG A 371 -17.73 -20.57 -7.55
C ARG A 371 -18.53 -21.65 -8.29
N GLY A 372 -19.56 -22.14 -7.65
CA GLY A 372 -20.55 -23.03 -8.26
C GLY A 372 -21.44 -22.30 -9.27
N LEU A 373 -21.91 -23.01 -10.29
CA LEU A 373 -22.90 -22.45 -11.25
C LEU A 373 -24.32 -22.41 -10.66
N THR A 374 -24.55 -23.17 -9.58
CA THR A 374 -25.80 -23.19 -8.81
C THR A 374 -25.48 -23.09 -7.33
N GLU A 375 -26.48 -22.69 -6.51
CA GLU A 375 -26.32 -22.64 -5.05
C GLU A 375 -25.95 -23.99 -4.44
N ALA A 376 -26.50 -25.10 -4.98
CA ALA A 376 -26.18 -26.44 -4.52
C ALA A 376 -24.74 -26.85 -4.85
N GLU A 377 -24.24 -26.50 -6.04
CA GLU A 377 -22.83 -26.71 -6.41
C GLU A 377 -21.91 -25.86 -5.58
N ASP A 378 -22.25 -24.58 -5.34
CA ASP A 378 -21.49 -23.66 -4.50
C ASP A 378 -21.36 -24.17 -3.06
N ALA A 379 -22.46 -24.71 -2.52
CA ALA A 379 -22.46 -25.34 -1.19
C ALA A 379 -21.59 -26.61 -1.14
N ALA A 380 -21.63 -27.45 -2.17
CA ALA A 380 -20.82 -28.67 -2.25
C ALA A 380 -19.30 -28.32 -2.34
N LEU A 381 -18.92 -27.34 -3.16
CA LEU A 381 -17.53 -26.87 -3.26
C LEU A 381 -17.02 -26.23 -1.95
N ARG A 382 -17.89 -25.58 -1.21
CA ARG A 382 -17.58 -25.02 0.13
C ARG A 382 -17.29 -26.15 1.12
N GLU A 383 -18.13 -27.17 1.16
CA GLU A 383 -17.96 -28.33 2.04
C GLU A 383 -16.69 -29.11 1.66
N GLU A 384 -16.45 -29.33 0.37
CA GLU A 384 -15.22 -29.93 -0.15
C GLU A 384 -13.99 -29.18 0.33
N LEU A 385 -13.97 -27.84 0.16
CA LEU A 385 -12.84 -26.98 0.56
C LEU A 385 -12.58 -27.07 2.07
N LEU A 386 -13.62 -27.01 2.90
CA LEU A 386 -13.49 -27.08 4.35
C LEU A 386 -13.13 -28.47 4.86
N SER A 387 -13.40 -29.52 4.10
CA SER A 387 -13.07 -30.91 4.46
C SER A 387 -11.71 -31.37 3.93
N ASP A 388 -11.08 -30.62 3.02
CA ASP A 388 -9.79 -30.95 2.42
C ASP A 388 -8.66 -30.90 3.50
N PRO A 389 -8.02 -32.04 3.84
CA PRO A 389 -7.03 -32.07 4.92
C PRO A 389 -5.78 -31.25 4.59
N LYS A 390 -5.39 -31.15 3.31
CA LYS A 390 -4.22 -30.39 2.86
C LYS A 390 -4.47 -28.91 3.03
N GLU A 391 -5.58 -28.40 2.49
CA GLU A 391 -5.95 -26.99 2.58
C GLU A 391 -6.09 -26.54 4.04
N ARG A 392 -6.68 -27.37 4.89
CA ARG A 392 -6.79 -27.14 6.34
C ARG A 392 -5.45 -27.08 7.03
N ALA A 393 -4.53 -28.01 6.71
CA ALA A 393 -3.20 -28.04 7.33
C ALA A 393 -2.37 -26.81 6.97
N GLU A 394 -2.41 -26.42 5.68
CA GLU A 394 -1.78 -25.19 5.21
C GLU A 394 -2.37 -23.97 5.92
N HIS A 395 -3.69 -23.88 6.02
CA HIS A 395 -4.36 -22.77 6.65
C HIS A 395 -4.02 -22.64 8.15
N VAL A 396 -3.96 -23.76 8.89
CA VAL A 396 -3.51 -23.78 10.31
C VAL A 396 -2.09 -23.23 10.43
N MET A 397 -1.19 -23.63 9.54
CA MET A 397 0.19 -23.11 9.54
C MET A 397 0.22 -21.58 9.33
N LEU A 398 -0.61 -21.04 8.43
CA LEU A 398 -0.70 -19.59 8.20
C LEU A 398 -1.32 -18.84 9.39
N ILE A 399 -2.31 -19.44 10.07
CA ILE A 399 -2.85 -18.88 11.32
C ILE A 399 -1.76 -18.83 12.39
N ASP A 400 -0.99 -19.90 12.57
CA ASP A 400 0.08 -19.93 13.57
C ASP A 400 1.18 -18.92 13.27
N LEU A 401 1.51 -18.72 11.99
CA LEU A 401 2.42 -17.67 11.54
C LEU A 401 1.87 -16.28 11.87
N GLY A 402 0.57 -16.03 11.60
CA GLY A 402 -0.10 -14.78 11.97
C GLY A 402 -0.15 -14.55 13.47
N ARG A 403 -0.39 -15.61 14.26
CA ARG A 403 -0.34 -15.55 15.73
C ARG A 403 1.05 -15.21 16.25
N ASN A 404 2.10 -15.75 15.61
CA ASN A 404 3.48 -15.41 15.95
C ASN A 404 3.78 -13.94 15.63
N ASP A 405 3.39 -13.45 14.45
CA ASP A 405 3.62 -12.07 14.03
C ASP A 405 2.91 -11.08 14.97
N VAL A 406 1.62 -11.27 15.23
CA VAL A 406 0.84 -10.45 16.18
C VAL A 406 1.37 -10.59 17.60
N GLY A 407 1.78 -11.80 18.01
CA GLY A 407 2.32 -12.08 19.33
C GLY A 407 3.59 -11.29 19.67
N ARG A 408 4.38 -10.90 18.65
CA ARG A 408 5.59 -10.07 18.82
C ARG A 408 5.28 -8.69 19.42
N ILE A 409 4.07 -8.16 19.20
CA ILE A 409 3.68 -6.80 19.61
C ILE A 409 2.44 -6.74 20.51
N ALA A 410 1.73 -7.84 20.67
CA ALA A 410 0.53 -7.89 21.49
C ALA A 410 0.81 -7.97 22.98
N LYS A 411 -0.11 -7.48 23.79
CA LYS A 411 -0.15 -7.74 25.24
C LYS A 411 -0.29 -9.24 25.49
N PHE A 412 0.39 -9.74 26.51
CA PHE A 412 0.34 -11.15 26.84
C PHE A 412 -1.11 -11.64 27.10
N GLY A 413 -1.47 -12.75 26.48
CA GLY A 413 -2.80 -13.37 26.63
C GLY A 413 -3.93 -12.73 25.81
N THR A 414 -3.63 -11.72 24.95
CA THR A 414 -4.65 -11.04 24.14
C THR A 414 -4.72 -11.52 22.69
N VAL A 415 -3.76 -12.35 22.24
CA VAL A 415 -3.80 -12.93 20.91
C VAL A 415 -4.93 -13.93 20.80
N GLN A 416 -5.85 -13.70 19.87
CA GLN A 416 -7.04 -14.52 19.65
C GLN A 416 -7.35 -14.66 18.16
N VAL A 417 -8.16 -15.66 17.84
CA VAL A 417 -8.62 -15.95 16.47
C VAL A 417 -10.16 -15.87 16.48
N PRO A 418 -10.73 -14.65 16.36
CA PRO A 418 -12.18 -14.47 16.45
C PRO A 418 -12.95 -15.12 15.30
N GLU A 419 -12.32 -15.19 14.11
CA GLU A 419 -12.84 -15.92 12.96
C GLU A 419 -11.85 -17.02 12.57
N LEU A 420 -12.30 -18.28 12.61
CA LEU A 420 -11.48 -19.44 12.31
C LEU A 420 -12.06 -20.24 11.14
N MET A 421 -11.31 -20.35 10.03
CA MET A 421 -11.67 -21.15 8.85
C MET A 421 -13.07 -20.84 8.30
N VAL A 422 -13.40 -19.55 8.17
CA VAL A 422 -14.64 -19.13 7.51
C VAL A 422 -14.46 -19.12 6.00
N ILE A 423 -15.53 -19.43 5.25
CA ILE A 423 -15.50 -19.31 3.79
C ILE A 423 -15.95 -17.91 3.40
N GLU A 424 -15.07 -17.18 2.70
CA GLU A 424 -15.42 -15.95 2.02
C GLU A 424 -15.62 -16.21 0.52
N ASN A 425 -16.76 -15.73 0.02
CA ASN A 425 -17.10 -15.82 -1.40
C ASN A 425 -16.70 -14.51 -2.09
N TYR A 426 -15.88 -14.65 -3.14
CA TYR A 426 -15.55 -13.57 -4.06
C TYR A 426 -16.28 -13.82 -5.40
N SER A 427 -16.14 -12.90 -6.35
CA SER A 427 -16.85 -12.95 -7.64
C SER A 427 -16.63 -14.26 -8.40
N HIS A 428 -15.42 -14.83 -8.37
CA HIS A 428 -15.05 -16.01 -9.17
C HIS A 428 -14.56 -17.21 -8.36
N VAL A 429 -14.18 -16.97 -7.11
CA VAL A 429 -13.58 -17.99 -6.23
C VAL A 429 -14.13 -17.86 -4.82
N MET A 430 -13.92 -18.91 -4.01
CA MET A 430 -14.09 -18.88 -2.57
C MET A 430 -12.78 -19.28 -1.89
N HIS A 431 -12.54 -18.73 -0.71
CA HIS A 431 -11.32 -18.98 0.07
C HIS A 431 -11.66 -19.34 1.52
N ILE A 432 -10.76 -20.07 2.15
CA ILE A 432 -10.72 -20.20 3.62
C ILE A 432 -10.01 -18.98 4.17
N VAL A 433 -10.64 -18.30 5.09
CA VAL A 433 -10.11 -17.09 5.75
C VAL A 433 -10.17 -17.27 7.26
N SER A 434 -9.17 -16.76 7.95
CA SER A 434 -9.20 -16.61 9.41
C SER A 434 -8.73 -15.21 9.79
N GLU A 435 -9.13 -14.77 10.98
CA GLU A 435 -8.69 -13.49 11.51
C GLU A 435 -7.89 -13.70 12.79
N VAL A 436 -6.72 -13.10 12.88
CA VAL A 436 -5.87 -13.11 14.07
C VAL A 436 -5.75 -11.68 14.58
N GLN A 437 -6.08 -11.48 15.86
CA GLN A 437 -6.04 -10.18 16.52
C GLN A 437 -5.23 -10.22 17.81
N GLY A 438 -4.71 -9.04 18.20
CA GLY A 438 -4.09 -8.84 19.49
C GLY A 438 -4.12 -7.39 19.92
N GLU A 439 -4.32 -7.12 21.21
CA GLU A 439 -4.19 -5.78 21.77
C GLU A 439 -2.72 -5.38 21.79
N VAL A 440 -2.36 -4.28 21.15
CA VAL A 440 -0.97 -3.82 21.05
C VAL A 440 -0.48 -3.32 22.41
N ARG A 441 0.78 -3.65 22.75
CA ARG A 441 1.40 -3.22 24.01
C ARG A 441 1.51 -1.70 24.08
N ASP A 442 1.40 -1.17 25.30
CA ASP A 442 1.55 0.26 25.54
C ASP A 442 2.94 0.76 25.08
N GLY A 443 2.96 1.90 24.41
CA GLY A 443 4.17 2.50 23.85
C GLY A 443 4.56 2.00 22.45
N LEU A 444 3.85 0.99 21.90
CA LEU A 444 3.97 0.59 20.50
C LEU A 444 2.86 1.23 19.67
N ASP A 445 3.10 1.34 18.37
CA ASP A 445 2.19 2.02 17.43
C ASP A 445 2.04 1.26 16.10
N MET A 446 1.39 1.90 15.13
CA MET A 446 1.14 1.34 13.80
C MET A 446 2.44 0.96 13.06
N PHE A 447 3.55 1.65 13.28
CA PHE A 447 4.83 1.35 12.65
C PHE A 447 5.45 0.07 13.23
N ASP A 448 5.28 -0.17 14.52
CA ASP A 448 5.71 -1.41 15.16
C ASP A 448 4.87 -2.59 14.70
N VAL A 449 3.56 -2.39 14.47
CA VAL A 449 2.68 -3.41 13.88
C VAL A 449 3.17 -3.79 12.50
N LEU A 450 3.46 -2.83 11.61
CA LEU A 450 3.99 -3.14 10.28
C LEU A 450 5.31 -3.90 10.39
N ARG A 451 6.26 -3.45 11.21
CA ARG A 451 7.58 -4.11 11.39
C ARG A 451 7.44 -5.55 11.86
N ALA A 452 6.53 -5.82 12.78
CA ALA A 452 6.35 -7.16 13.36
C ALA A 452 5.73 -8.15 12.38
N THR A 453 4.85 -7.69 11.50
CA THR A 453 4.10 -8.53 10.56
C THR A 453 4.76 -8.64 9.18
N PHE A 454 5.72 -7.76 8.86
CA PHE A 454 6.34 -7.65 7.54
C PHE A 454 7.53 -8.61 7.34
N PRO A 455 7.67 -9.18 6.12
CA PRO A 455 6.62 -9.31 5.12
C PRO A 455 5.61 -10.39 5.51
N ALA A 456 4.47 -10.40 4.79
CA ALA A 456 3.41 -11.37 5.06
C ALA A 456 3.90 -12.81 4.95
N GLY A 457 3.47 -13.66 5.89
CA GLY A 457 3.82 -15.07 5.92
C GLY A 457 3.39 -15.84 4.67
N THR A 458 2.24 -15.48 4.12
CA THR A 458 1.68 -16.04 2.87
C THR A 458 2.52 -15.73 1.63
N LEU A 459 3.49 -14.80 1.71
CA LEU A 459 4.45 -14.46 0.63
C LEU A 459 5.89 -14.87 0.95
N THR A 460 6.12 -15.44 2.12
CA THR A 460 7.44 -15.96 2.53
C THR A 460 7.40 -17.46 2.73
N GLY A 461 6.90 -17.90 3.85
CA GLY A 461 6.77 -19.29 4.28
C GLY A 461 7.11 -19.47 5.75
N ALA A 462 7.32 -20.69 6.18
CA ALA A 462 7.53 -21.03 7.57
C ALA A 462 8.69 -22.03 7.75
N PRO A 463 9.69 -21.73 8.64
CA PRO A 463 9.92 -20.53 9.44
C PRO A 463 10.32 -19.30 8.59
N LYS A 464 9.77 -18.13 8.91
CA LYS A 464 9.82 -16.92 8.05
C LYS A 464 11.24 -16.53 7.62
N VAL A 465 12.18 -16.34 8.57
CA VAL A 465 13.54 -15.85 8.27
C VAL A 465 14.30 -16.86 7.40
N ARG A 466 14.30 -18.14 7.79
CA ARG A 466 14.98 -19.18 7.02
C ARG A 466 14.41 -19.31 5.60
N THR A 467 13.11 -19.19 5.47
CA THR A 467 12.48 -19.25 4.16
C THR A 467 12.85 -18.04 3.28
N MET A 468 12.99 -16.85 3.86
CA MET A 468 13.47 -15.68 3.12
C MET A 468 14.91 -15.84 2.62
N GLU A 469 15.80 -16.51 3.38
CA GLU A 469 17.15 -16.88 2.93
C GLU A 469 17.10 -17.84 1.72
N ILE A 470 16.21 -18.84 1.77
CA ILE A 470 16.01 -19.79 0.66
C ILE A 470 15.47 -19.07 -0.58
N ILE A 471 14.52 -18.16 -0.42
CA ILE A 471 13.98 -17.34 -1.50
C ILE A 471 15.09 -16.51 -2.16
N GLU A 472 15.95 -15.87 -1.37
CA GLU A 472 17.09 -15.09 -1.86
C GLU A 472 18.02 -15.92 -2.73
N GLU A 473 18.34 -17.14 -2.28
CA GLU A 473 19.19 -18.08 -3.00
C GLU A 473 18.58 -18.53 -4.35
N LEU A 474 17.27 -18.87 -4.33
CA LEU A 474 16.60 -19.52 -5.46
C LEU A 474 16.04 -18.55 -6.49
N GLU A 475 15.58 -17.36 -6.09
CA GLU A 475 15.05 -16.38 -7.03
C GLU A 475 16.16 -15.64 -7.79
N GLY A 476 17.26 -15.30 -7.13
CA GLY A 476 18.42 -14.64 -7.74
C GLY A 476 18.19 -13.20 -8.20
N GLU A 477 16.97 -12.71 -8.15
CA GLU A 477 16.55 -11.33 -8.42
C GLU A 477 15.70 -10.80 -7.26
N ARG A 478 15.92 -9.54 -6.90
CA ARG A 478 15.10 -8.88 -5.89
C ARG A 478 13.64 -8.82 -6.32
N ARG A 479 12.73 -8.99 -5.36
CA ARG A 479 11.28 -8.90 -5.59
C ARG A 479 10.82 -7.47 -5.84
N GLY A 480 11.53 -6.50 -5.26
CA GLY A 480 11.13 -5.09 -5.30
C GLY A 480 9.79 -4.87 -4.62
N ILE A 481 8.79 -4.40 -5.36
CA ILE A 481 7.46 -4.07 -4.81
C ILE A 481 6.62 -5.32 -4.53
N TYR A 482 6.80 -6.40 -5.31
CA TYR A 482 6.04 -7.64 -5.16
C TYR A 482 6.25 -8.30 -3.79
N GLY A 483 5.18 -8.71 -3.14
CA GLY A 483 5.23 -9.33 -1.80
C GLY A 483 5.47 -8.34 -0.65
N GLY A 484 5.53 -7.04 -0.95
CA GLY A 484 5.55 -5.97 0.02
C GLY A 484 4.14 -5.59 0.51
N ALA A 485 3.99 -4.37 1.05
CA ALA A 485 2.74 -3.84 1.56
C ALA A 485 2.38 -2.51 0.88
N VAL A 486 1.09 -2.32 0.58
CA VAL A 486 0.50 -1.08 0.06
C VAL A 486 -0.61 -0.63 1.00
N GLY A 487 -0.66 0.66 1.29
CA GLY A 487 -1.72 1.21 2.13
C GLY A 487 -1.38 2.57 2.70
N TYR A 488 -1.84 2.83 3.93
CA TYR A 488 -1.65 4.12 4.55
C TYR A 488 -1.33 4.02 6.05
N PHE A 489 -0.63 5.08 6.53
CA PHE A 489 -0.51 5.45 7.94
C PHE A 489 -1.24 6.77 8.14
N SER A 490 -2.34 6.75 8.87
CA SER A 490 -3.20 7.91 9.05
C SER A 490 -2.72 8.82 10.19
N PHE A 491 -2.93 10.14 10.07
CA PHE A 491 -2.63 11.10 11.14
C PHE A 491 -3.32 10.80 12.46
N ASN A 492 -4.45 10.09 12.45
CA ASN A 492 -5.14 9.66 13.66
C ASN A 492 -4.56 8.40 14.32
N GLY A 493 -3.40 7.92 13.84
CA GLY A 493 -2.70 6.77 14.40
C GLY A 493 -3.21 5.41 13.92
N GLN A 494 -4.06 5.35 12.90
CA GLN A 494 -4.55 4.11 12.31
C GLN A 494 -3.76 3.72 11.05
N MET A 495 -3.70 2.42 10.76
CA MET A 495 -3.04 1.86 9.58
C MET A 495 -3.92 0.78 8.94
N ASP A 496 -3.93 0.75 7.61
CA ASP A 496 -4.52 -0.34 6.83
C ASP A 496 -3.61 -0.60 5.62
N THR A 497 -3.09 -1.83 5.51
CA THR A 497 -2.19 -2.23 4.44
C THR A 497 -2.58 -3.58 3.89
N CYS A 498 -2.52 -3.75 2.56
CA CYS A 498 -2.69 -5.03 1.89
C CYS A 498 -1.36 -5.53 1.32
N ILE A 499 -1.30 -6.82 1.01
CA ILE A 499 -0.13 -7.45 0.39
C ILE A 499 -0.06 -7.04 -1.09
N VAL A 500 1.15 -6.77 -1.59
CA VAL A 500 1.34 -6.44 -3.02
C VAL A 500 1.37 -7.73 -3.83
N ILE A 501 0.19 -8.20 -4.21
CA ILE A 501 -0.04 -9.33 -5.12
C ILE A 501 -1.12 -8.95 -6.14
N ARG A 502 -1.27 -9.69 -7.22
CA ARG A 502 -2.19 -9.35 -8.31
C ARG A 502 -1.98 -7.91 -8.80
N THR A 503 -0.71 -7.53 -8.92
CA THR A 503 -0.28 -6.15 -9.11
C THR A 503 0.60 -6.04 -10.34
N ILE A 504 0.38 -4.96 -11.09
CA ILE A 504 1.19 -4.53 -12.22
C ILE A 504 2.06 -3.37 -11.74
N VAL A 505 3.37 -3.52 -11.81
CA VAL A 505 4.33 -2.43 -11.63
C VAL A 505 4.69 -1.93 -13.02
N MET A 506 4.38 -0.68 -13.33
CA MET A 506 4.62 -0.09 -14.65
C MET A 506 5.71 0.96 -14.57
N LEU A 507 6.78 0.75 -15.36
CA LEU A 507 7.91 1.67 -15.51
C LEU A 507 7.92 2.20 -16.95
N GLY A 508 7.50 3.44 -17.14
CA GLY A 508 7.24 3.99 -18.47
C GLY A 508 6.15 3.20 -19.18
N ASP A 509 6.48 2.59 -20.29
CA ASP A 509 5.62 1.73 -21.12
C ASP A 509 5.70 0.22 -20.77
N THR A 510 6.50 -0.13 -19.79
CA THR A 510 6.82 -1.53 -19.47
C THR A 510 6.10 -1.99 -18.21
N CYS A 511 5.27 -3.01 -18.34
CA CYS A 511 4.55 -3.67 -17.26
C CYS A 511 5.33 -4.87 -16.73
N TYR A 512 5.41 -5.00 -15.41
CA TYR A 512 5.95 -6.14 -14.69
C TYR A 512 4.85 -6.75 -13.82
N VAL A 513 4.67 -8.06 -13.93
CA VAL A 513 3.70 -8.84 -13.16
C VAL A 513 4.43 -10.00 -12.52
N GLN A 514 4.26 -10.22 -11.21
CA GLN A 514 4.95 -11.28 -10.47
C GLN A 514 3.96 -12.11 -9.67
N ALA A 515 4.21 -13.41 -9.58
CA ALA A 515 3.45 -14.33 -8.72
C ALA A 515 4.34 -15.45 -8.21
N ALA A 516 4.00 -15.98 -7.03
CA ALA A 516 4.65 -17.11 -6.40
C ALA A 516 3.73 -18.32 -6.29
N GLY A 517 4.32 -19.52 -6.32
CA GLY A 517 3.75 -20.78 -5.90
C GLY A 517 4.18 -21.13 -4.48
N GLY A 518 3.29 -21.69 -3.69
CA GLY A 518 3.52 -22.11 -2.31
C GLY A 518 4.04 -23.54 -2.22
N VAL A 519 5.35 -23.72 -2.40
CA VAL A 519 5.98 -25.05 -2.46
C VAL A 519 5.94 -25.74 -1.09
N VAL A 520 5.27 -26.89 -1.04
CA VAL A 520 5.22 -27.83 0.09
C VAL A 520 5.75 -29.21 -0.32
N ALA A 521 5.85 -30.15 0.60
CA ALA A 521 6.38 -31.50 0.35
C ALA A 521 5.68 -32.22 -0.82
N ASP A 522 4.35 -32.07 -0.94
CA ASP A 522 3.53 -32.72 -1.98
C ASP A 522 3.44 -31.93 -3.28
N SER A 523 4.02 -30.73 -3.36
CA SER A 523 4.02 -29.91 -4.58
C SER A 523 4.67 -30.62 -5.75
N THR A 524 4.08 -30.45 -6.94
CA THR A 524 4.67 -30.89 -8.20
C THR A 524 5.28 -29.69 -8.93
N PRO A 525 6.50 -29.81 -9.51
CA PRO A 525 7.16 -28.69 -10.17
C PRO A 525 6.30 -28.01 -11.25
N THR A 526 5.67 -28.81 -12.11
CA THR A 526 4.80 -28.31 -13.18
C THR A 526 3.52 -27.65 -12.62
N GLY A 527 2.93 -28.24 -11.56
CA GLY A 527 1.74 -27.67 -10.92
C GLY A 527 2.01 -26.27 -10.34
N GLU A 528 3.14 -26.09 -9.66
CA GLU A 528 3.54 -24.78 -9.13
C GLU A 528 3.81 -23.74 -10.24
N PHE A 529 4.41 -24.19 -11.37
CA PHE A 529 4.59 -23.32 -12.53
C PHE A 529 3.26 -22.86 -13.12
N GLU A 530 2.30 -23.78 -13.28
CA GLU A 530 0.95 -23.48 -13.77
C GLU A 530 0.18 -22.57 -12.79
N GLU A 531 0.34 -22.80 -11.48
CA GLU A 531 -0.26 -21.95 -10.45
C GLU A 531 0.20 -20.50 -10.56
N THR A 532 1.50 -20.27 -10.75
CA THR A 532 2.00 -18.89 -10.96
C THR A 532 1.42 -18.27 -12.23
N ALA A 533 1.24 -19.03 -13.31
CA ALA A 533 0.61 -18.53 -14.54
C ALA A 533 -0.86 -18.14 -14.30
N ASN A 534 -1.60 -19.00 -13.58
CA ASN A 534 -3.00 -18.73 -13.22
C ASN A 534 -3.13 -17.48 -12.34
N LYS A 535 -2.21 -17.31 -11.37
CA LYS A 535 -2.17 -16.12 -10.49
C LYS A 535 -1.89 -14.82 -11.24
N MET A 536 -1.16 -14.83 -12.36
CA MET A 536 -0.87 -13.66 -13.19
C MET A 536 -1.91 -13.41 -14.29
N ARG A 537 -2.81 -14.35 -14.57
CA ARG A 537 -3.71 -14.31 -15.74
C ARG A 537 -4.57 -13.04 -15.76
N ALA A 538 -5.24 -12.70 -14.66
CA ALA A 538 -6.14 -11.56 -14.61
C ALA A 538 -5.42 -10.23 -14.92
N THR A 539 -4.19 -10.07 -14.45
CA THR A 539 -3.38 -8.86 -14.71
C THR A 539 -2.93 -8.78 -16.16
N ILE A 540 -2.60 -9.90 -16.80
CA ILE A 540 -2.24 -9.92 -18.22
C ILE A 540 -3.47 -9.62 -19.09
N VAL A 541 -4.61 -10.25 -18.81
CA VAL A 541 -5.87 -9.97 -19.53
C VAL A 541 -6.29 -8.51 -19.38
N ALA A 542 -6.06 -7.90 -18.21
CA ALA A 542 -6.36 -6.48 -18.01
C ALA A 542 -5.51 -5.56 -18.89
N ILE A 543 -4.25 -5.91 -19.15
CA ILE A 543 -3.39 -5.17 -20.09
C ILE A 543 -3.91 -5.36 -21.52
N ASP A 544 -4.24 -6.61 -21.91
CA ASP A 544 -4.78 -6.94 -23.24
C ASP A 544 -6.09 -6.19 -23.54
N GLU A 545 -7.04 -6.17 -22.58
CA GLU A 545 -8.29 -5.41 -22.73
C GLU A 545 -8.05 -3.91 -22.87
N ALA A 546 -7.11 -3.36 -22.09
CA ALA A 546 -6.81 -1.93 -22.15
C ALA A 546 -6.10 -1.51 -23.44
N GLU A 547 -5.40 -2.42 -24.13
CA GLU A 547 -4.79 -2.19 -25.44
C GLU A 547 -5.83 -2.20 -26.57
N ASN A 548 -6.89 -2.98 -26.41
CA ASN A 548 -7.93 -3.15 -27.44
C ASN A 548 -9.10 -2.14 -27.31
N GLY A 549 -9.09 -1.28 -26.27
CA GLY A 549 -10.10 -0.22 -26.04
C GLY A 549 -11.24 -0.68 -25.19
#